data_965daa88fdbeef872a6c07e29400abe3
#
_entry.id   965daa88fdbeef872a6c07e29400abe3
#
_cell.length_a   1.000
_cell.length_b   1.000
_cell.length_c   1.000
_cell.angle_alpha   90.00
_cell.angle_beta   90.00
_cell.angle_gamma   90.00
#
_symmetry.space_group_name_H-M   'P 1'
#
loop_
_entity.id
_entity.type
_entity.pdbx_description
1 polymer ?
#
loop_
_entity_poly.entity_id
_entity_poly.type
_entity_poly.pdbx_seq_one_letter_code
_entity_poly.pdbx_strand_id
1 'polypeptide(L)'
;ALDLFSDLKILNFKSVKEDFRIIGEQVYTTDLIKNYVIGFQNRDTVIKEYSETPLFKVTTGTGFAPNNKNEGIRKNNFYGTYLLGPLLIRNPYLLEYFTKNLLKSKNVKYKAMLHDTAYQAYDAYLKNFVNKD
;
A
#
# COMPACT_ATOMS: atom_id res chain seq x y z
N ALA A 1 5.74 -4.41 11.90
CA ALA A 1 5.79 -2.97 12.18
C ALA A 1 4.40 -2.38 12.44
N LEU A 2 3.41 -2.63 11.56
CA LEU A 2 2.06 -2.08 11.73
C LEU A 2 1.41 -2.55 13.05
N ASP A 3 1.60 -3.81 13.41
CA ASP A 3 1.06 -4.40 14.64
C ASP A 3 1.56 -3.68 15.91
N LEU A 4 2.81 -3.22 15.91
CA LEU A 4 3.36 -2.45 17.02
C LEU A 4 2.58 -1.16 17.32
N PHE A 5 2.05 -0.50 16.29
CA PHE A 5 1.23 0.71 16.47
C PHE A 5 -0.12 0.41 17.12
N SER A 6 -0.66 -0.80 16.89
CA SER A 6 -1.82 -1.30 17.63
C SER A 6 -1.50 -1.52 19.11
N ASP A 7 -0.42 -2.23 19.38
CA ASP A 7 0.01 -2.56 20.75
C ASP A 7 0.31 -1.30 21.58
N LEU A 8 0.93 -0.31 20.96
CA LEU A 8 1.20 1.00 21.56
C LEU A 8 -0.02 1.93 21.63
N LYS A 9 -1.18 1.52 21.11
CA LYS A 9 -2.41 2.31 21.04
C LYS A 9 -2.26 3.67 20.34
N ILE A 10 -1.33 3.75 19.40
CA ILE A 10 -1.12 4.96 18.56
C ILE A 10 -2.18 5.02 17.45
N LEU A 11 -2.57 3.85 16.95
CA LEU A 11 -3.63 3.68 15.96
C LEU A 11 -4.73 2.79 16.55
N ASN A 12 -5.96 3.07 16.18
CA ASN A 12 -7.11 2.34 16.68
C ASN A 12 -7.48 1.21 15.72
N PHE A 13 -6.81 0.08 15.87
CA PHE A 13 -7.13 -1.18 15.21
C PHE A 13 -6.70 -2.36 16.07
N LYS A 14 -7.25 -3.53 15.78
CA LYS A 14 -6.92 -4.79 16.47
C LYS A 14 -6.29 -5.76 15.48
N SER A 15 -5.03 -6.05 15.71
CA SER A 15 -4.27 -7.08 14.99
C SER A 15 -4.38 -8.41 15.74
N VAL A 16 -4.61 -9.50 15.01
CA VAL A 16 -4.71 -10.85 15.56
C VAL A 16 -3.83 -11.78 14.72
N LYS A 17 -3.00 -12.57 15.40
CA LYS A 17 -2.25 -13.65 14.76
C LYS A 17 -3.17 -14.80 14.44
N GLU A 18 -3.02 -15.38 13.25
CA GLU A 18 -3.77 -16.54 12.76
C GLU A 18 -2.83 -17.73 12.54
N ASP A 19 -3.40 -18.89 12.38
CA ASP A 19 -2.68 -20.14 12.10
C ASP A 19 -2.38 -20.35 10.61
N PHE A 20 -2.87 -19.45 9.75
CA PHE A 20 -2.59 -19.40 8.31
C PHE A 20 -1.75 -18.20 7.94
N ARG A 21 -1.19 -18.23 6.73
CA ARG A 21 -0.44 -17.08 6.16
C ARG A 21 -1.12 -16.52 4.92
N ILE A 22 -1.12 -15.21 4.85
CA ILE A 22 -1.47 -14.46 3.63
C ILE A 22 -0.16 -14.22 2.88
N ILE A 23 -0.02 -14.89 1.73
CA ILE A 23 1.18 -14.78 0.88
C ILE A 23 0.73 -14.55 -0.55
N GLY A 24 1.32 -13.57 -1.23
CA GLY A 24 1.10 -13.40 -2.66
C GLY A 24 1.10 -11.95 -3.12
N GLU A 25 0.98 -11.83 -4.44
CA GLU A 25 0.91 -10.55 -5.13
C GLU A 25 -0.45 -9.88 -4.90
N GLN A 26 -0.40 -8.57 -4.84
CA GLN A 26 -1.54 -7.73 -4.53
C GLN A 26 -1.65 -6.60 -5.53
N VAL A 27 -2.88 -6.27 -5.95
CA VAL A 27 -3.19 -5.09 -6.74
C VAL A 27 -4.29 -4.30 -6.03
N TYR A 28 -4.05 -3.03 -5.81
CA TYR A 28 -4.95 -2.14 -5.09
C TYR A 28 -5.22 -0.85 -5.84
N THR A 29 -6.32 -0.20 -5.49
CA THR A 29 -6.58 1.21 -5.79
C THR A 29 -6.44 2.06 -4.52
N THR A 30 -6.24 3.35 -4.69
CA THR A 30 -6.17 4.35 -3.62
C THR A 30 -6.71 5.68 -4.10
N ASP A 31 -7.13 6.54 -3.20
CA ASP A 31 -7.52 7.93 -3.49
C ASP A 31 -6.31 8.87 -3.65
N LEU A 32 -5.10 8.40 -3.34
CA LEU A 32 -3.88 9.21 -3.43
C LEU A 32 -3.42 9.43 -4.88
N ILE A 33 -3.62 8.44 -5.73
CA ILE A 33 -3.21 8.43 -7.15
C ILE A 33 -4.27 7.72 -8.01
N LYS A 34 -4.27 7.99 -9.31
CA LYS A 34 -5.19 7.33 -10.24
C LYS A 34 -4.74 5.92 -10.66
N ASN A 35 -3.47 5.62 -10.49
CA ASN A 35 -2.85 4.37 -10.92
C ASN A 35 -3.04 3.29 -9.86
N TYR A 36 -3.00 2.03 -10.27
CA TYR A 36 -2.98 0.90 -9.35
C TYR A 36 -1.71 0.91 -8.49
N VAL A 37 -1.80 0.27 -7.33
CA VAL A 37 -0.66 -0.02 -6.46
C VAL A 37 -0.43 -1.51 -6.47
N ILE A 38 0.78 -1.94 -6.84
CA ILE A 38 1.19 -3.34 -6.86
C ILE A 38 2.12 -3.62 -5.69
N GLY A 39 1.98 -4.81 -5.10
CA GLY A 39 2.82 -5.18 -3.97
C GLY A 39 2.72 -6.66 -3.64
N PHE A 40 3.40 -7.06 -2.60
CA PHE A 40 3.43 -8.41 -2.11
C PHE A 40 3.16 -8.43 -0.61
N GLN A 41 2.35 -9.36 -0.14
CA GLN A 41 2.17 -9.64 1.28
C GLN A 41 2.78 -10.98 1.67
N ASN A 42 3.32 -11.05 2.88
CA ASN A 42 3.71 -12.29 3.55
C ASN A 42 3.57 -12.08 5.06
N ARG A 43 2.42 -12.47 5.61
CA ARG A 43 2.09 -12.27 7.02
C ARG A 43 1.19 -13.36 7.56
N ASP A 44 1.16 -13.50 8.88
CA ASP A 44 0.26 -14.38 9.63
C ASP A 44 -0.68 -13.61 10.57
N THR A 45 -0.75 -12.28 10.40
CA THR A 45 -1.64 -11.42 11.17
C THR A 45 -2.75 -10.85 10.29
N VAL A 46 -3.91 -10.62 10.86
CA VAL A 46 -5.07 -9.97 10.24
C VAL A 46 -5.53 -8.81 11.11
N ILE A 47 -6.15 -7.81 10.49
CA ILE A 47 -6.86 -6.75 11.20
C ILE A 47 -8.34 -7.09 11.20
N LYS A 48 -8.94 -7.24 12.40
CA LYS A 48 -10.36 -7.55 12.59
C LYS A 48 -11.22 -6.32 12.84
N GLU A 49 -10.68 -5.36 13.59
CA GLU A 49 -11.37 -4.13 13.97
C GLU A 49 -10.48 -2.95 13.63
N TYR A 50 -11.03 -1.92 13.03
CA TYR A 50 -10.32 -0.67 12.73
C TYR A 50 -11.32 0.48 12.58
N SER A 51 -10.93 1.67 13.01
CA SER A 51 -11.68 2.91 12.80
C SER A 51 -10.94 3.93 11.94
N GLU A 52 -9.69 3.63 11.61
CA GLU A 52 -8.87 4.50 10.76
C GLU A 52 -9.28 4.35 9.28
N THR A 53 -9.01 5.37 8.48
CA THR A 53 -9.27 5.33 7.04
C THR A 53 -8.38 4.29 6.37
N PRO A 54 -8.93 3.35 5.60
CA PRO A 54 -8.13 2.43 4.79
C PRO A 54 -7.27 3.20 3.77
N LEU A 55 -6.04 2.72 3.57
CA LEU A 55 -5.12 3.31 2.61
C LEU A 55 -5.39 2.83 1.19
N PHE A 56 -5.78 1.55 1.06
CA PHE A 56 -6.00 0.87 -0.19
C PHE A 56 -7.32 0.11 -0.23
N LYS A 57 -7.86 -0.06 -1.44
CA LYS A 57 -8.95 -0.99 -1.75
C LYS A 57 -8.44 -2.12 -2.64
N VAL A 58 -8.80 -3.34 -2.30
CA VAL A 58 -8.36 -4.55 -3.01
C VAL A 58 -9.01 -4.65 -4.38
N THR A 59 -8.20 -4.74 -5.43
CA THR A 59 -8.61 -5.15 -6.78
C THR A 59 -8.32 -6.63 -6.97
N THR A 60 -7.08 -7.06 -6.69
CA THR A 60 -6.67 -8.46 -6.72
C THR A 60 -5.88 -8.78 -5.46
N GLY A 61 -6.12 -9.93 -4.86
CA GLY A 61 -5.45 -10.38 -3.65
C GLY A 61 -6.29 -10.20 -2.38
N THR A 62 -5.65 -9.86 -1.26
CA THR A 62 -6.23 -9.88 0.08
C THR A 62 -6.05 -8.54 0.80
N GLY A 63 -7.08 -8.09 1.49
CA GLY A 63 -7.06 -6.91 2.35
C GLY A 63 -6.60 -7.22 3.78
N PHE A 64 -7.18 -6.57 4.77
CA PHE A 64 -6.86 -6.74 6.19
C PHE A 64 -7.02 -8.18 6.70
N ALA A 65 -7.96 -8.91 6.13
CA ALA A 65 -8.25 -10.32 6.40
C ALA A 65 -8.74 -10.98 5.11
N PRO A 66 -8.84 -12.32 5.03
CA PRO A 66 -9.55 -12.98 3.94
C PRO A 66 -10.94 -12.36 3.73
N ASN A 67 -11.30 -12.12 2.47
CA ASN A 67 -12.57 -11.46 2.07
C ASN A 67 -12.72 -9.98 2.47
N ASN A 68 -11.80 -9.37 3.18
CA ASN A 68 -11.80 -7.93 3.44
C ASN A 68 -11.24 -7.18 2.22
N LYS A 69 -11.94 -6.12 1.80
CA LYS A 69 -11.58 -5.32 0.61
C LYS A 69 -10.76 -4.07 0.92
N ASN A 70 -10.42 -3.84 2.18
CA ASN A 70 -9.59 -2.72 2.61
C ASN A 70 -8.22 -3.21 3.07
N GLU A 71 -7.18 -2.44 2.79
CA GLU A 71 -5.82 -2.68 3.23
C GLU A 71 -5.14 -1.36 3.61
N GLY A 72 -4.22 -1.46 4.57
CA GLY A 72 -3.46 -0.33 5.05
C GLY A 72 -4.29 0.68 5.83
N ILE A 73 -3.61 1.56 6.53
CA ILE A 73 -4.21 2.57 7.39
C ILE A 73 -3.62 3.92 7.03
N ARG A 74 -4.49 4.92 6.92
CA ARG A 74 -4.11 6.31 6.74
C ARG A 74 -4.67 7.14 7.89
N LYS A 75 -3.78 7.89 8.55
CA LYS A 75 -4.14 8.88 9.56
C LYS A 75 -3.22 10.09 9.45
N ASN A 76 -3.75 11.23 9.08
CA ASN A 76 -2.95 12.43 8.79
C ASN A 76 -1.83 12.13 7.77
N ASN A 77 -0.57 12.31 8.18
CA ASN A 77 0.62 12.00 7.38
C ASN A 77 1.21 10.60 7.67
N PHE A 78 0.50 9.78 8.43
CA PHE A 78 0.88 8.39 8.65
C PHE A 78 0.24 7.50 7.58
N TYR A 79 1.03 6.62 6.99
CA TYR A 79 0.64 5.62 6.01
C TYR A 79 1.23 4.28 6.42
N GLY A 80 0.40 3.35 6.85
CA GLY A 80 0.80 2.02 7.28
C GLY A 80 0.21 0.95 6.36
N THR A 81 1.00 -0.04 5.97
CA THR A 81 0.55 -1.14 5.10
C THR A 81 1.30 -2.43 5.44
N TYR A 82 0.68 -3.56 5.15
CA TYR A 82 1.32 -4.89 5.17
C TYR A 82 2.06 -5.22 3.88
N LEU A 83 2.02 -4.34 2.87
CA LEU A 83 2.80 -4.53 1.66
C LEU A 83 4.30 -4.47 2.00
N LEU A 84 5.03 -5.49 1.54
CA LEU A 84 6.47 -5.57 1.74
C LEU A 84 7.21 -4.63 0.78
N GLY A 85 8.40 -4.19 1.21
CA GLY A 85 9.29 -3.45 0.34
C GLY A 85 9.81 -4.28 -0.85
N PRO A 86 10.23 -3.65 -1.91
CA PRO A 86 10.39 -2.20 -2.09
C PRO A 86 9.13 -1.52 -2.69
N LEU A 87 8.11 -1.31 -1.88
CA LEU A 87 6.81 -0.82 -2.32
C LEU A 87 6.90 0.43 -3.22
N LEU A 88 7.64 1.44 -2.80
CA LEU A 88 7.71 2.70 -3.55
C LEU A 88 8.47 2.58 -4.87
N ILE A 89 9.51 1.73 -4.91
CA ILE A 89 10.29 1.49 -6.15
C ILE A 89 9.42 0.77 -7.19
N ARG A 90 8.58 -0.17 -6.75
CA ARG A 90 7.65 -0.89 -7.64
C ARG A 90 6.48 -0.03 -8.11
N ASN A 91 6.21 1.11 -7.46
CA ASN A 91 5.08 1.99 -7.72
C ASN A 91 5.56 3.42 -7.97
N PRO A 92 6.07 3.75 -9.17
CA PRO A 92 6.66 5.04 -9.47
C PRO A 92 5.70 6.21 -9.25
N TYR A 93 4.42 6.05 -9.57
CA TYR A 93 3.39 7.08 -9.35
C TYR A 93 3.14 7.35 -7.86
N LEU A 94 3.19 6.31 -7.02
CA LEU A 94 3.06 6.46 -5.57
C LEU A 94 4.32 7.11 -4.97
N LEU A 95 5.51 6.77 -5.46
CA LEU A 95 6.76 7.41 -5.09
C LEU A 95 6.75 8.90 -5.45
N GLU A 96 6.30 9.24 -6.65
CA GLU A 96 6.14 10.65 -7.04
C GLU A 96 5.18 11.41 -6.14
N TYR A 97 4.03 10.81 -5.81
CA TYR A 97 3.04 11.42 -4.92
C TYR A 97 3.66 11.79 -3.57
N PHE A 98 4.35 10.86 -2.91
CA PHE A 98 4.99 11.12 -1.62
C PHE A 98 6.13 12.14 -1.74
N THR A 99 6.94 12.04 -2.79
CA THR A 99 8.04 12.98 -3.04
C THR A 99 7.50 14.41 -3.25
N LYS A 100 6.47 14.57 -4.08
CA LYS A 100 5.82 15.88 -4.32
C LYS A 100 5.28 16.49 -3.03
N ASN A 101 4.60 15.68 -2.19
CA ASN A 101 4.06 16.16 -0.92
C ASN A 101 5.16 16.55 0.07
N LEU A 102 6.22 15.77 0.16
CA LEU A 102 7.36 16.07 1.02
C LEU A 102 8.06 17.38 0.60
N LEU A 103 8.33 17.55 -0.70
CA LEU A 103 8.98 18.75 -1.23
C LEU A 103 8.08 19.98 -1.06
N LYS A 104 6.77 19.85 -1.28
CA LYS A 104 5.79 20.91 -1.05
C LYS A 104 5.84 21.39 0.40
N SER A 105 5.94 20.48 1.37
CA SER A 105 6.04 20.83 2.80
C SER A 105 7.33 21.60 3.14
N LYS A 106 8.34 21.52 2.29
CA LYS A 106 9.62 22.23 2.41
C LYS A 106 9.77 23.43 1.48
N ASN A 107 8.70 23.80 0.77
CA ASN A 107 8.71 24.86 -0.26
C ASN A 107 9.77 24.61 -1.38
N VAL A 108 10.04 23.35 -1.69
CA VAL A 108 10.96 22.95 -2.75
C VAL A 108 10.16 22.51 -3.97
N LYS A 109 10.55 23.02 -5.15
CA LYS A 109 9.92 22.64 -6.41
C LYS A 109 10.31 21.19 -6.78
N TYR A 110 9.32 20.37 -7.08
CA TYR A 110 9.56 19.00 -7.57
C TYR A 110 10.25 19.04 -8.95
N LYS A 111 11.27 18.22 -9.11
CA LYS A 111 11.88 17.89 -10.40
C LYS A 111 11.77 16.39 -10.61
N ALA A 112 11.32 15.95 -11.78
CA ALA A 112 11.21 14.52 -12.10
C ALA A 112 12.55 13.81 -11.91
N MET A 113 12.56 12.74 -11.12
CA MET A 113 13.77 12.00 -10.76
C MET A 113 13.76 10.57 -11.30
N LEU A 114 12.59 10.07 -11.69
CA LEU A 114 12.45 8.69 -12.14
C LEU A 114 12.74 8.58 -13.64
N HIS A 115 13.43 7.52 -14.00
CA HIS A 115 13.68 7.15 -15.38
C HIS A 115 12.44 6.50 -16.00
N ASP A 116 12.22 6.65 -17.30
CA ASP A 116 11.09 6.05 -18.03
C ASP A 116 11.01 4.53 -17.84
N THR A 117 12.15 3.87 -17.66
CA THR A 117 12.24 2.44 -17.36
C THR A 117 11.50 2.01 -16.09
N ALA A 118 11.36 2.90 -15.09
CA ALA A 118 10.60 2.59 -13.88
C ALA A 118 9.11 2.46 -14.18
N TYR A 119 8.57 3.33 -15.03
CA TYR A 119 7.18 3.27 -15.48
C TYR A 119 6.93 2.09 -16.41
N GLN A 120 7.85 1.82 -17.34
CA GLN A 120 7.77 0.65 -18.24
C GLN A 120 7.78 -0.66 -17.45
N ALA A 121 8.62 -0.79 -16.43
CA ALA A 121 8.65 -1.97 -15.56
C ALA A 121 7.35 -2.13 -14.76
N TYR A 122 6.79 -1.03 -14.23
CA TYR A 122 5.50 -1.03 -13.56
C TYR A 122 4.39 -1.49 -14.51
N ASP A 123 4.29 -0.93 -15.72
CA ASP A 123 3.27 -1.26 -16.71
C ASP A 123 3.38 -2.71 -17.17
N ALA A 124 4.60 -3.19 -17.43
CA ALA A 124 4.86 -4.58 -17.81
C ALA A 124 4.41 -5.57 -16.71
N TYR A 125 4.68 -5.22 -15.45
CA TYR A 125 4.28 -6.05 -14.32
C TYR A 125 2.76 -6.05 -14.12
N LEU A 126 2.12 -4.88 -14.21
CA LEU A 126 0.68 -4.72 -13.99
C LEU A 126 -0.16 -5.50 -15.01
N LYS A 127 0.30 -5.63 -16.25
CA LYS A 127 -0.36 -6.43 -17.31
C LYS A 127 -0.62 -7.88 -16.91
N ASN A 128 0.15 -8.45 -15.99
CA ASN A 128 -0.08 -9.81 -15.50
C ASN A 128 -1.37 -9.94 -14.66
N PHE A 129 -1.95 -8.83 -14.19
CA PHE A 129 -3.09 -8.82 -13.27
C PHE A 129 -4.34 -8.16 -13.83
N VAL A 130 -4.20 -7.19 -14.72
CA VAL A 130 -5.30 -6.30 -15.12
C VAL A 130 -5.77 -6.54 -16.57
N ASN A 131 -4.96 -7.13 -17.43
CA ASN A 131 -5.29 -7.39 -18.84
C ASN A 131 -5.55 -8.88 -19.13
N LYS A 132 -6.37 -9.53 -18.31
CA LYS A 132 -6.85 -10.90 -18.56
C LYS A 132 -8.31 -10.94 -18.97
N ASP A 133 -8.73 -9.92 -19.75
CA ASP A 133 -9.99 -9.94 -20.49
C ASP A 133 -9.73 -10.24 -21.95
#